data_f082f902f72e8a1b7d49f0e8126f5caa
#
_entry.id   f082f902f72e8a1b7d49f0e8126f5caa
#
_cell.length_a   1.000
_cell.length_b   1.000
_cell.length_c   1.000
_cell.angle_alpha   90.00
_cell.angle_beta   90.00
_cell.angle_gamma   90.00
#
_symmetry.space_group_name_H-M   'P 1'
#
loop_
_entity.id
_entity.type
_entity.pdbx_description
1 polymer ?
#
loop_
_entity_poly.entity_id
_entity_poly.type
_entity_poly.pdbx_seq_one_letter_code
_entity_poly.pdbx_strand_id
1 'polypeptide(L)'
;MDRSNVCYLIAETATQDDYGVMQTTKTERMVFCNVSSVTQTEWFEGGRSGLNPELRVTMFAYDYGNEELVKVNNIIYSIYRTYITDNDEIELYLERRHGND
;
A
#
# COMPACT_ATOMS: atom_id res chain seq x y z
N MET A 1 -3.91 5.68 19.33
CA MET A 1 -3.51 4.50 18.55
C MET A 1 -2.00 4.47 18.41
N ASP A 2 -1.40 3.37 18.78
CA ASP A 2 0.06 3.22 18.65
C ASP A 2 0.44 2.87 17.23
N ARG A 3 1.38 3.63 16.68
CA ARG A 3 1.95 3.31 15.38
C ARG A 3 3.32 2.71 15.59
N SER A 4 3.31 1.46 16.04
CA SER A 4 4.55 0.76 16.40
C SER A 4 5.13 -0.05 15.25
N ASN A 5 4.42 -0.14 14.15
CA ASN A 5 4.91 -0.84 12.98
C ASN A 5 5.51 0.16 11.99
N VAL A 6 6.32 -0.36 11.08
CA VAL A 6 6.93 0.42 10.03
C VAL A 6 6.61 -0.21 8.70
N CYS A 7 6.25 0.61 7.73
CA CYS A 7 6.08 0.17 6.35
C CYS A 7 6.80 1.15 5.43
N TYR A 8 6.97 0.74 4.18
CA TYR A 8 7.59 1.56 3.17
C TYR A 8 6.60 1.77 2.04
N LEU A 9 6.27 3.04 1.80
CA LEU A 9 5.43 3.41 0.67
C LEU A 9 6.32 3.46 -0.57
N ILE A 10 5.93 2.74 -1.60
CA ILE A 10 6.74 2.60 -2.81
C ILE A 10 6.05 3.33 -3.94
N ALA A 11 6.74 4.30 -4.52
CA ALA A 11 6.28 5.00 -5.71
C ALA A 11 7.13 4.55 -6.90
N GLU A 12 6.47 4.25 -8.00
CA GLU A 12 7.14 3.92 -9.25
C GLU A 12 6.91 5.05 -10.24
N THR A 13 8.00 5.58 -10.77
CA THR A 13 7.95 6.66 -11.75
C THR A 13 8.61 6.19 -13.04
N ALA A 14 7.89 6.31 -14.14
CA ALA A 14 8.44 5.99 -15.45
C ALA A 14 8.93 7.29 -16.09
N THR A 15 10.18 7.28 -16.54
CA THR A 15 10.78 8.41 -17.23
C THR A 15 11.36 7.93 -18.54
N GLN A 16 11.48 8.86 -19.49
CA GLN A 16 12.06 8.58 -20.80
C GLN A 16 13.38 9.31 -20.91
N ASP A 17 14.43 8.58 -21.27
CA ASP A 17 15.73 9.20 -21.42
C ASP A 17 15.88 9.87 -22.79
N ASP A 18 17.07 10.42 -23.06
CA ASP A 18 17.33 11.15 -24.30
C ASP A 18 17.25 10.28 -25.55
N TYR A 19 17.33 8.98 -25.38
CA TYR A 19 17.26 8.03 -26.49
C TYR A 19 15.87 7.44 -26.68
N GLY A 20 14.89 7.91 -25.88
CA GLY A 20 13.56 7.40 -25.95
C GLY A 20 13.31 6.11 -25.19
N VAL A 21 14.27 5.67 -24.39
CA VAL A 21 14.13 4.44 -23.60
C VAL A 21 13.40 4.75 -22.30
N MET A 22 12.36 3.99 -22.03
CA MET A 22 11.61 4.13 -20.77
C MET A 22 12.37 3.50 -19.63
N GLN A 23 12.51 4.24 -18.55
CA GLN A 23 13.13 3.77 -17.33
C GLN A 23 12.17 3.93 -16.18
N THR A 24 12.10 2.92 -15.32
CA THR A 24 11.27 2.95 -14.14
C THR A 24 12.13 3.16 -12.91
N THR A 25 11.82 4.18 -12.14
CA THR A 25 12.50 4.48 -10.89
C THR A 25 11.55 4.20 -9.74
N LYS A 26 12.04 3.46 -8.74
CA LYS A 26 11.28 3.20 -7.53
C LYS A 26 11.86 4.00 -6.38
N THR A 27 10.99 4.63 -5.61
CA THR A 27 11.39 5.30 -4.39
C THR A 27 10.62 4.68 -3.22
N GLU A 28 11.31 4.46 -2.12
CA GLU A 28 10.71 3.93 -0.90
C GLU A 28 10.79 4.98 0.18
N ARG A 29 9.69 5.15 0.89
CA ARG A 29 9.61 6.12 1.97
C ARG A 29 9.07 5.43 3.22
N MET A 30 9.84 5.48 4.31
CA MET A 30 9.46 4.85 5.57
C MET A 30 8.37 5.64 6.26
N VAL A 31 7.35 4.95 6.76
CA VAL A 31 6.24 5.56 7.46
C VAL A 31 5.89 4.70 8.66
N PHE A 32 5.62 5.34 9.79
CA PHE A 32 5.10 4.64 10.96
C PHE A 32 3.61 4.38 10.76
N CYS A 33 3.18 3.19 11.14
CA CYS A 33 1.83 2.75 10.87
C CYS A 33 1.38 1.68 11.86
N ASN A 34 0.12 1.30 11.78
CA ASN A 34 -0.42 0.10 12.40
C ASN A 34 -0.77 -0.89 11.31
N VAL A 35 -0.41 -2.14 11.53
CA VAL A 35 -0.69 -3.21 10.59
C VAL A 35 -1.65 -4.19 11.26
N SER A 36 -2.72 -4.53 10.56
CA SER A 36 -3.69 -5.51 11.04
C SER A 36 -4.11 -6.41 9.89
N SER A 37 -4.60 -7.60 10.24
CA SER A 37 -5.11 -8.52 9.25
C SER A 37 -6.52 -8.12 8.84
N VAL A 38 -6.83 -8.31 7.56
CA VAL A 38 -8.19 -8.10 7.07
C VAL A 38 -9.00 -9.33 7.41
N THR A 39 -10.18 -9.12 8.02
CA THR A 39 -11.05 -10.23 8.35
C THR A 39 -11.78 -10.73 7.11
N GLN A 40 -12.27 -11.96 7.20
CA GLN A 40 -13.02 -12.54 6.11
C GLN A 40 -14.28 -11.72 5.78
N THR A 41 -14.92 -11.18 6.80
CA THR A 41 -16.11 -10.34 6.61
C THR A 41 -15.74 -9.08 5.83
N GLU A 42 -14.64 -8.43 6.19
CA GLU A 42 -14.19 -7.24 5.48
C GLU A 42 -13.87 -7.56 4.03
N TRP A 43 -13.31 -8.73 3.80
CA TRP A 43 -13.00 -9.17 2.45
C TRP A 43 -14.26 -9.31 1.60
N PHE A 44 -15.30 -9.93 2.15
CA PHE A 44 -16.55 -10.08 1.41
C PHE A 44 -17.21 -8.75 1.11
N GLU A 45 -17.18 -7.82 2.06
CA GLU A 45 -17.82 -6.53 1.86
C GLU A 45 -17.07 -5.67 0.85
N GLY A 46 -15.75 -5.76 0.83
CA GLY A 46 -14.96 -5.05 -0.15
C GLY A 46 -14.78 -5.82 -1.43
N GLY A 47 -15.39 -6.98 -1.51
CA GLY A 47 -14.98 -8.03 -2.37
C GLY A 47 -15.20 -7.84 -3.84
N ARG A 48 -14.13 -8.05 -4.55
CA ARG A 48 -14.19 -8.35 -5.96
C ARG A 48 -13.54 -9.68 -6.16
N SER A 49 -14.05 -10.40 -7.14
CA SER A 49 -13.48 -11.67 -7.53
C SER A 49 -12.00 -11.50 -7.88
N GLY A 50 -11.17 -12.38 -7.40
CA GLY A 50 -9.76 -12.37 -7.73
C GLY A 50 -8.85 -11.61 -6.77
N LEU A 51 -9.41 -10.90 -5.78
CA LEU A 51 -8.62 -10.24 -4.77
C LEU A 51 -8.21 -11.21 -3.67
N ASN A 52 -7.02 -11.00 -3.13
CA ASN A 52 -6.53 -11.76 -1.97
C ASN A 52 -6.11 -10.76 -0.89
N PRO A 53 -7.09 -10.11 -0.23
CA PRO A 53 -6.76 -9.13 0.79
C PRO A 53 -6.09 -9.82 1.98
N GLU A 54 -5.00 -9.24 2.45
CA GLU A 54 -4.25 -9.80 3.55
C GLU A 54 -4.10 -8.85 4.71
N LEU A 55 -3.84 -7.56 4.44
CA LEU A 55 -3.50 -6.62 5.49
C LEU A 55 -4.25 -5.31 5.33
N ARG A 56 -4.41 -4.64 6.44
CA ARG A 56 -4.87 -3.26 6.49
C ARG A 56 -3.81 -2.47 7.23
N VAL A 57 -3.34 -1.39 6.64
CA VAL A 57 -2.36 -0.49 7.22
C VAL A 57 -3.04 0.84 7.50
N THR A 58 -2.86 1.34 8.73
CA THR A 58 -3.41 2.65 9.12
C THR A 58 -2.26 3.60 9.42
N MET A 59 -2.31 4.79 8.85
CA MET A 59 -1.29 5.81 9.05
C MET A 59 -1.96 7.18 9.03
N PHE A 60 -1.19 8.24 9.32
CA PHE A 60 -1.71 9.58 9.11
C PHE A 60 -1.97 9.85 7.64
N ALA A 61 -3.10 10.48 7.34
CA ALA A 61 -3.49 10.71 5.96
C ALA A 61 -2.46 11.52 5.18
N TYR A 62 -1.85 12.50 5.83
CA TYR A 62 -0.86 13.33 5.15
C TYR A 62 0.50 12.64 4.98
N ASP A 63 0.69 11.48 5.59
CA ASP A 63 1.89 10.66 5.31
C ASP A 63 1.76 9.86 4.02
N TYR A 64 0.54 9.71 3.52
CA TYR A 64 0.28 8.95 2.30
C TYR A 64 0.30 9.89 1.10
N GLY A 65 1.11 9.56 0.10
CA GLY A 65 1.25 10.39 -1.10
C GLY A 65 0.76 9.70 -2.37
N ASN A 66 -0.27 8.89 -2.27
CA ASN A 66 -0.88 8.19 -3.39
C ASN A 66 0.02 7.13 -4.03
N GLU A 67 0.94 6.61 -3.27
CA GLU A 67 1.71 5.46 -3.73
C GLU A 67 0.79 4.24 -3.91
N GLU A 68 1.13 3.39 -4.84
CA GLU A 68 0.29 2.22 -5.15
C GLU A 68 0.77 0.95 -4.48
N LEU A 69 2.00 0.94 -3.98
CA LEU A 69 2.61 -0.23 -3.37
C LEU A 69 3.08 0.08 -1.96
N VAL A 70 3.02 -0.93 -1.10
CA VAL A 70 3.52 -0.84 0.26
C VAL A 70 4.34 -2.09 0.55
N LYS A 71 5.50 -1.91 1.17
CA LYS A 71 6.30 -3.02 1.63
C LYS A 71 6.17 -3.15 3.14
N VAL A 72 5.74 -4.32 3.61
CA VAL A 72 5.60 -4.64 5.02
C VAL A 72 6.35 -5.94 5.27
N ASN A 73 7.31 -5.93 6.21
CA ASN A 73 8.11 -7.11 6.54
C ASN A 73 8.77 -7.74 5.31
N ASN A 74 9.29 -6.89 4.42
CA ASN A 74 9.96 -7.29 3.18
C ASN A 74 9.05 -7.96 2.15
N ILE A 75 7.74 -7.85 2.32
CA ILE A 75 6.77 -8.34 1.35
C ILE A 75 6.08 -7.15 0.72
N ILE A 76 6.00 -7.13 -0.60
CA ILE A 76 5.37 -6.04 -1.34
C ILE A 76 3.91 -6.36 -1.56
N TYR A 77 3.06 -5.41 -1.20
CA TYR A 77 1.61 -5.50 -1.35
C TYR A 77 1.13 -4.41 -2.29
N SER A 78 0.05 -4.69 -3.00
CA SER A 78 -0.66 -3.68 -3.79
C SER A 78 -1.81 -3.11 -2.98
N ILE A 79 -2.00 -1.80 -3.09
CA ILE A 79 -3.13 -1.14 -2.44
C ILE A 79 -4.32 -1.21 -3.38
N TYR A 80 -5.39 -1.88 -2.95
CA TYR A 80 -6.58 -1.98 -3.78
C TYR A 80 -7.71 -1.06 -3.31
N ARG A 81 -7.59 -0.51 -2.12
CA ARG A 81 -8.62 0.36 -1.56
C ARG A 81 -8.01 1.26 -0.51
N THR A 82 -8.48 2.51 -0.44
CA THR A 82 -8.10 3.43 0.63
C THR A 82 -9.37 3.99 1.26
N TYR A 83 -9.27 4.37 2.53
CA TYR A 83 -10.37 4.97 3.25
C TYR A 83 -9.80 5.98 4.24
N ILE A 84 -10.30 7.22 4.17
CA ILE A 84 -9.88 8.28 5.08
C ILE A 84 -10.87 8.35 6.22
N THR A 85 -10.36 8.23 7.44
CA THR A 85 -11.19 8.29 8.65
C THR A 85 -11.35 9.72 9.13
N ASP A 86 -12.22 9.91 10.13
CA ASP A 86 -12.48 11.23 10.68
C ASP A 86 -11.33 11.76 11.54
N ASN A 87 -10.32 10.95 11.82
CA ASN A 87 -9.23 11.32 12.71
C ASN A 87 -7.95 11.67 11.96
N ASP A 88 -8.06 12.12 10.73
CA ASP A 88 -6.92 12.44 9.86
C ASP A 88 -6.03 11.21 9.60
N GLU A 89 -6.63 10.05 9.65
CA GLU A 89 -5.95 8.80 9.34
C GLU A 89 -6.48 8.22 8.05
N ILE A 90 -5.63 7.45 7.38
CA ILE A 90 -6.02 6.73 6.19
C ILE A 90 -5.76 5.24 6.41
N GLU A 91 -6.72 4.44 5.97
CA GLU A 91 -6.59 2.98 5.96
C GLU A 91 -6.30 2.52 4.55
N LEU A 92 -5.24 1.74 4.42
CA LEU A 92 -4.84 1.17 3.13
C LEU A 92 -5.12 -0.32 3.19
N TYR A 93 -5.93 -0.79 2.26
CA TYR A 93 -6.27 -2.20 2.17
C TYR A 93 -5.38 -2.85 1.14
N LEU A 94 -4.66 -3.87 1.56
CA LEU A 94 -3.56 -4.43 0.80
C LEU A 94 -3.87 -5.85 0.37
N GLU A 95 -3.49 -6.17 -0.86
CA GLU A 95 -3.44 -7.55 -1.31
C GLU A 95 -2.02 -7.90 -1.67
N ARG A 96 -1.68 -9.17 -1.53
CA ARG A 96 -0.33 -9.62 -1.80
C ARG A 96 -0.08 -9.59 -3.30
N ARG A 97 1.04 -8.98 -3.68
CA ARG A 97 1.45 -8.95 -5.07
C ARG A 97 2.07 -10.29 -5.43
N HIS A 98 1.58 -10.89 -6.52
CA HIS A 98 2.09 -12.17 -6.96
C HIS A 98 3.47 -12.01 -7.59
N GLY A 99 4.30 -13.04 -7.41
CA GLY A 99 5.73 -12.91 -7.55
C GLY A 99 6.29 -12.51 -8.89
N ASN A 100 5.59 -12.75 -9.97
CA ASN A 100 6.08 -12.36 -11.28
C ASN A 100 5.29 -11.20 -11.88
N ASP A 101 4.57 -10.54 -11.04
CA ASP A 101 3.78 -9.39 -11.45
C ASP A 101 4.58 -8.11 -11.43
#